data_3ecccd1feb0b446088f3f03b2245bc4d
#
_entry.id   3ecccd1feb0b446088f3f03b2245bc4d
#
_cell.length_a   1.000
_cell.length_b   1.000
_cell.length_c   1.000
_cell.angle_alpha   90.00
_cell.angle_beta   90.00
_cell.angle_gamma   90.00
#
_symmetry.space_group_name_H-M   'P 1'
#
loop_
_entity.id
_entity.type
_entity.pdbx_description
1 polymer ?
#
loop_
_entity_poly.entity_id
_entity_poly.type
_entity_poly.pdbx_seq_one_letter_code
_entity_poly.pdbx_strand_id
1 'polypeptide(L)'
;MKRYSLVVGIIVAAVTCSNLFAQEKVALQPNATVVSLLQGSAGKSVELHLRSGEKMGGKIVQVTGNVVHLSNLSGAEYFDAFVDVKDISAVVVRVAGK
;
A
#
# COMPACT_ATOMS: atom_id res chain seq x y z
N MET A 1 28.96 -41.81 -9.21
CA MET A 1 28.25 -41.54 -9.64
C MET A 1 27.12 -40.84 -9.21
N LYS A 2 26.81 -40.41 -8.38
CA LYS A 2 25.84 -39.80 -7.97
C LYS A 2 26.03 -38.43 -7.80
N ARG A 3 26.91 -37.78 -8.37
CA ARG A 3 27.14 -36.43 -8.20
C ARG A 3 26.23 -35.66 -9.03
N TYR A 4 25.38 -36.11 -9.83
CA TYR A 4 24.60 -35.31 -10.71
C TYR A 4 23.54 -34.54 -9.99
N SER A 5 23.06 -34.97 -8.86
CA SER A 5 21.99 -34.33 -8.18
C SER A 5 22.36 -32.96 -7.66
N LEU A 6 23.61 -32.63 -7.60
CA LEU A 6 24.01 -31.35 -7.10
C LEU A 6 23.65 -30.21 -8.03
N VAL A 7 23.56 -30.49 -9.29
CA VAL A 7 23.29 -29.44 -10.26
C VAL A 7 21.89 -28.90 -10.14
N VAL A 8 20.97 -29.72 -9.74
CA VAL A 8 19.57 -29.34 -9.67
C VAL A 8 19.31 -28.26 -8.67
N GLY A 9 20.01 -28.26 -7.56
CA GLY A 9 19.74 -27.29 -6.52
C GLY A 9 20.07 -25.86 -6.89
N ILE A 10 21.00 -25.68 -7.79
CA ILE A 10 21.43 -24.33 -8.14
C ILE A 10 20.40 -23.61 -8.98
N ILE A 11 19.64 -24.32 -9.77
CA ILE A 11 18.69 -23.72 -10.66
C ILE A 11 17.56 -23.05 -9.90
N VAL A 12 17.16 -23.61 -8.78
CA VAL A 12 16.04 -23.09 -8.02
C VAL A 12 16.34 -21.71 -7.45
N ALA A 13 17.57 -21.45 -7.07
CA ALA A 13 17.89 -20.19 -6.45
C ALA A 13 17.75 -19.01 -7.40
N ALA A 14 17.95 -19.23 -8.68
CA ALA A 14 17.90 -18.13 -9.64
C ALA A 14 16.49 -17.61 -9.85
N VAL A 15 15.50 -18.45 -9.66
CA VAL A 15 14.12 -18.04 -9.94
C VAL A 15 13.59 -17.05 -8.91
N THR A 16 13.99 -17.19 -7.67
CA THR A 16 13.44 -16.34 -6.63
C THR A 16 13.87 -14.90 -6.74
N CYS A 17 14.99 -14.63 -7.34
CA CYS A 17 15.47 -13.26 -7.40
C CYS A 17 14.67 -12.38 -8.33
N SER A 18 14.06 -12.94 -9.35
CA SER A 18 13.38 -12.11 -10.32
C SER A 18 12.10 -11.51 -9.80
N ASN A 19 11.57 -12.00 -8.70
CA ASN A 19 10.33 -11.48 -8.20
C ASN A 19 10.46 -10.15 -7.48
N LEU A 20 11.65 -9.77 -7.11
CA LEU A 20 11.82 -8.58 -6.32
C LEU A 20 11.44 -7.31 -7.04
N PHE A 21 11.62 -7.28 -8.35
CA PHE A 21 11.34 -6.06 -9.08
C PHE A 21 9.87 -5.82 -9.31
N ALA A 22 9.05 -6.83 -9.23
CA ALA A 22 7.64 -6.66 -9.52
C ALA A 22 6.92 -5.91 -8.41
N GLN A 23 7.56 -5.75 -7.26
CA GLN A 23 6.88 -5.15 -6.15
C GLN A 23 6.90 -3.65 -6.15
N GLU A 24 7.57 -3.05 -7.09
CA GLU A 24 7.63 -1.62 -7.09
C GLU A 24 6.39 -0.99 -7.67
N LYS A 25 5.53 -1.71 -8.28
CA LYS A 25 4.35 -1.16 -8.89
C LYS A 25 3.15 -1.41 -8.02
N VAL A 26 2.24 -0.43 -8.02
CA VAL A 26 0.96 -0.61 -7.36
C VAL A 26 0.08 -1.42 -8.28
N ALA A 27 -0.43 -2.51 -7.78
CA ALA A 27 -1.26 -3.40 -8.59
C ALA A 27 -2.56 -3.70 -7.87
N LEU A 28 -3.64 -3.78 -8.62
CA LEU A 28 -4.95 -4.05 -8.05
C LEU A 28 -5.17 -5.55 -7.99
N GLN A 29 -5.46 -6.04 -6.82
CA GLN A 29 -5.78 -7.44 -6.64
C GLN A 29 -7.25 -7.67 -7.00
N PRO A 30 -7.62 -8.87 -7.43
CA PRO A 30 -8.99 -9.11 -7.85
C PRO A 30 -10.04 -8.86 -6.77
N ASN A 31 -9.67 -9.04 -5.52
CA ASN A 31 -10.63 -8.82 -4.44
C ASN A 31 -10.21 -7.65 -3.57
N ALA A 32 -9.60 -6.64 -4.16
CA ALA A 32 -9.16 -5.47 -3.41
C ALA A 32 -10.34 -4.67 -2.93
N THR A 33 -10.18 -4.08 -1.76
CA THR A 33 -11.16 -3.16 -1.20
C THR A 33 -10.42 -1.89 -0.80
N VAL A 34 -11.18 -0.85 -0.48
CA VAL A 34 -10.56 0.38 0.01
C VAL A 34 -9.74 0.09 1.25
N VAL A 35 -10.24 -0.75 2.14
CA VAL A 35 -9.52 -1.07 3.36
C VAL A 35 -8.21 -1.77 3.05
N SER A 36 -8.22 -2.74 2.14
CA SER A 36 -6.98 -3.45 1.83
C SER A 36 -5.97 -2.55 1.17
N LEU A 37 -6.41 -1.63 0.32
CA LEU A 37 -5.51 -0.68 -0.31
C LEU A 37 -4.90 0.26 0.71
N LEU A 38 -5.70 0.72 1.66
CA LEU A 38 -5.20 1.60 2.70
C LEU A 38 -4.20 0.87 3.60
N GLN A 39 -4.51 -0.37 3.95
CA GLN A 39 -3.61 -1.14 4.79
C GLN A 39 -2.27 -1.38 4.11
N GLY A 40 -2.30 -1.58 2.80
CA GLY A 40 -1.07 -1.74 2.05
C GLY A 40 -0.29 -0.46 1.89
N SER A 41 -0.89 0.67 2.20
CA SER A 41 -0.23 1.97 2.10
C SER A 41 0.15 2.53 3.47
N ALA A 42 0.09 1.73 4.52
CA ALA A 42 0.43 2.21 5.85
C ALA A 42 1.85 2.77 5.87
N GLY A 43 2.03 3.90 6.53
CA GLY A 43 3.31 4.58 6.55
C GLY A 43 3.56 5.49 5.37
N LYS A 44 2.68 5.50 4.39
CA LYS A 44 2.84 6.32 3.19
C LYS A 44 1.86 7.47 3.22
N SER A 45 2.18 8.51 2.46
CA SER A 45 1.28 9.65 2.30
C SER A 45 0.31 9.38 1.17
N VAL A 46 -0.96 9.64 1.44
CA VAL A 46 -2.01 9.44 0.44
C VAL A 46 -2.94 10.63 0.49
N GLU A 47 -3.78 10.73 -0.52
CA GLU A 47 -4.86 11.70 -0.52
C GLU A 47 -6.16 10.95 -0.58
N LEU A 48 -7.04 11.22 0.36
CA LEU A 48 -8.36 10.58 0.41
C LEU A 48 -9.39 11.54 -0.14
N HIS A 49 -10.22 11.03 -1.02
CA HIS A 49 -11.37 11.79 -1.51
C HIS A 49 -12.60 11.24 -0.80
N LEU A 50 -13.32 12.12 -0.17
CA LEU A 50 -14.47 11.74 0.63
C LEU A 50 -15.74 11.88 -0.18
N ARG A 51 -16.79 11.16 0.23
CA ARG A 51 -18.05 11.22 -0.49
C ARG A 51 -18.67 12.61 -0.48
N SER A 52 -18.30 13.42 0.49
CA SER A 52 -18.78 14.80 0.55
C SER A 52 -18.15 15.69 -0.50
N GLY A 53 -17.10 15.23 -1.16
CA GLY A 53 -16.37 16.05 -2.10
C GLY A 53 -15.09 16.62 -1.53
N GLU A 54 -14.88 16.47 -0.25
CA GLU A 54 -13.66 17.00 0.38
C GLU A 54 -12.49 16.09 0.10
N LYS A 55 -11.31 16.66 0.19
CA LYS A 55 -10.07 15.92 0.04
C LYS A 55 -9.24 16.08 1.29
N MET A 56 -8.54 15.03 1.67
CA MET A 56 -7.72 15.07 2.87
C MET A 56 -6.45 14.30 2.60
N GLY A 57 -5.32 14.96 2.71
CA GLY A 57 -4.03 14.31 2.50
C GLY A 57 -3.31 14.13 3.80
N GLY A 58 -2.59 13.04 3.93
CA GLY A 58 -1.81 12.79 5.12
C GLY A 58 -1.11 11.46 5.04
N LYS A 59 -0.39 11.14 6.10
CA LYS A 59 0.32 9.88 6.21
C LYS A 59 -0.52 8.88 6.96
N ILE A 60 -0.66 7.69 6.42
CA ILE A 60 -1.46 6.66 7.07
C ILE A 60 -0.66 6.09 8.23
N VAL A 61 -1.23 6.17 9.42
CA VAL A 61 -0.64 5.61 10.62
C VAL A 61 -1.19 4.22 10.85
N GLN A 62 -2.49 4.07 10.78
CA GLN A 62 -3.13 2.81 11.07
C GLN A 62 -4.48 2.74 10.36
N VAL A 63 -4.88 1.55 9.97
CA VAL A 63 -6.15 1.33 9.29
C VAL A 63 -6.84 0.15 9.94
N THR A 64 -8.09 0.34 10.32
CA THR A 64 -8.93 -0.77 10.77
C THR A 64 -10.00 -1.00 9.71
N GLY A 65 -10.89 -1.91 9.95
CA GLY A 65 -12.00 -2.13 9.01
C GLY A 65 -12.94 -0.96 8.92
N ASN A 66 -12.92 -0.05 9.88
CA ASN A 66 -13.89 1.04 9.95
C ASN A 66 -13.28 2.42 9.90
N VAL A 67 -12.04 2.59 10.33
CA VAL A 67 -11.46 3.91 10.53
C VAL A 67 -10.02 3.95 10.02
N VAL A 68 -9.65 5.06 9.41
CA VAL A 68 -8.29 5.34 9.00
C VAL A 68 -7.73 6.46 9.88
N HIS A 69 -6.56 6.25 10.43
CA HIS A 69 -5.87 7.27 11.21
C HIS A 69 -4.79 7.90 10.34
N LEU A 70 -4.91 9.19 10.11
CA LEU A 70 -3.94 9.96 9.34
C LEU A 70 -3.21 10.92 10.25
N SER A 71 -1.93 11.13 9.97
CA SER A 71 -1.14 12.14 10.65
C SER A 71 -0.48 13.02 9.60
N ASN A 72 0.19 14.07 10.05
CA ASN A 72 0.93 14.95 9.19
C ASN A 72 0.07 15.43 8.03
N LEU A 73 -1.09 15.95 8.37
CA LEU A 73 -2.07 16.34 7.37
C LEU A 73 -1.57 17.50 6.53
N SER A 74 -1.92 17.47 5.25
CA SER A 74 -1.56 18.57 4.35
C SER A 74 -2.27 19.84 4.80
N GLY A 75 -1.48 20.86 5.12
CA GLY A 75 -2.06 22.10 5.57
C GLY A 75 -2.39 22.14 7.06
N ALA A 76 -2.19 21.04 7.76
CA ALA A 76 -2.50 20.98 9.19
C ALA A 76 -1.60 19.95 9.86
N GLU A 77 -0.30 20.16 9.77
CA GLU A 77 0.67 19.14 10.19
C GLU A 77 0.61 18.78 11.66
N TYR A 78 0.05 19.66 12.48
CA TYR A 78 -0.02 19.40 13.90
C TYR A 78 -1.28 18.65 14.32
N PHE A 79 -2.10 18.24 13.35
CA PHE A 79 -3.35 17.57 13.66
C PHE A 79 -3.38 16.18 13.07
N ASP A 80 -4.06 15.28 13.75
CA ASP A 80 -4.35 13.96 13.21
C ASP A 80 -5.81 13.90 12.83
N ALA A 81 -6.15 13.03 11.92
CA ALA A 81 -7.53 12.84 11.50
C ALA A 81 -7.90 11.38 11.58
N PHE A 82 -9.15 11.13 11.94
CA PHE A 82 -9.71 9.78 11.94
C PHE A 82 -10.88 9.81 10.98
N VAL A 83 -10.80 9.05 9.91
CA VAL A 83 -11.75 9.11 8.82
C VAL A 83 -12.51 7.79 8.74
N ASP A 84 -13.84 7.87 8.63
CA ASP A 84 -14.66 6.69 8.50
C ASP A 84 -14.42 6.10 7.11
N VAL A 85 -14.07 4.85 7.04
CA VAL A 85 -13.78 4.19 5.78
C VAL A 85 -14.97 4.29 4.83
N LYS A 86 -16.19 4.27 5.34
CA LYS A 86 -17.35 4.32 4.50
C LYS A 86 -17.50 5.65 3.77
N ASP A 87 -16.85 6.69 4.25
CA ASP A 87 -16.94 8.00 3.61
C ASP A 87 -15.88 8.22 2.55
N ILE A 88 -15.01 7.25 2.33
CA ILE A 88 -13.93 7.37 1.37
C ILE A 88 -14.42 6.86 0.03
N SER A 89 -14.39 7.72 -0.99
CA SER A 89 -14.74 7.31 -2.33
C SER A 89 -13.53 6.98 -3.20
N ALA A 90 -12.37 7.51 -2.87
CA ALA A 90 -11.17 7.23 -3.64
C ALA A 90 -9.94 7.44 -2.79
N VAL A 91 -8.89 6.68 -3.11
CA VAL A 91 -7.59 6.80 -2.46
C VAL A 91 -6.57 7.08 -3.55
N VAL A 92 -5.85 8.19 -3.42
CA VAL A 92 -4.84 8.57 -4.39
C VAL A 92 -3.48 8.30 -3.77
N VAL A 93 -2.71 7.44 -4.42
CA VAL A 93 -1.43 6.98 -3.91
C VAL A 93 -0.35 7.36 -4.89
N ARG A 94 0.75 7.88 -4.37
CA ARG A 94 1.87 8.21 -5.24
C ARG A 94 2.56 6.93 -5.68
N VAL A 95 2.70 6.74 -6.98
CA VAL A 95 3.35 5.55 -7.51
C VAL A 95 4.74 5.82 -8.07
N ALA A 96 5.06 7.07 -8.36
CA ALA A 96 6.36 7.38 -8.90
C ALA A 96 7.18 8.03 -7.81
N GLY A 97 8.36 7.63 -7.73
CA GLY A 97 9.21 8.09 -6.70
C GLY A 97 9.55 9.53 -6.80
N LYS A 98 9.62 10.21 -6.65
CA LYS A 98 10.07 11.32 -6.77
C LYS A 98 9.53 12.08 -6.56
#